data_1b424c49e887e95cee8e4fd035bf19d2
#
_entry.id   1b424c49e887e95cee8e4fd035bf19d2
#
_cell.length_a   1.000
_cell.length_b   1.000
_cell.length_c   1.000
_cell.angle_alpha   90.00
_cell.angle_beta   90.00
_cell.angle_gamma   90.00
#
_symmetry.space_group_name_H-M   'P 1'
#
loop_
_entity.id
_entity.type
_entity.pdbx_description
1 polymer ?
#
loop_
_entity_poly.entity_id
_entity_poly.type
_entity_poly.pdbx_seq_one_letter_code
_entity_poly.pdbx_strand_id
1 'polypeptide(L)'
;MTQTAQLSLILASLTAGLLACDGQLSSNSDLSGPATPNPETARLIMSRPYKYKVPKDYDPKKPTPLVVMLHGLSASGELNELVLHLAPLADSRTFLYAYPDGTKDSIGQRFWNATDGCCDFFGSKVDDVGYLTAVIDDLSSRYNVDAKRVFLVGHSNGGYMAHRMACDRSAKIAGIVSLAGAQWIDSTKCRPTGKVSVLQVHGTADTNVAYNGTPLTPGARATVAIWANRNGCLGSLTDTGSRIDIESGLQGAETKVEAYSGCAKEGSIELWTMEGGGHIPVFNAQWPGAIYDFLMAHPKP
;
A
#
# COMPACT_ATOMS: atom_id res chain seq x y z
N MET A 1 -29.94 -48.77 61.92
CA MET A 1 -30.57 -49.87 61.13
C MET A 1 -29.85 -49.83 59.79
N THR A 2 -28.79 -50.66 59.65
CA THR A 2 -28.69 -51.91 58.85
C THR A 2 -28.91 -51.64 57.36
N GLN A 3 -28.04 -51.96 56.40
CA GLN A 3 -27.05 -53.07 56.34
C GLN A 3 -26.14 -52.80 55.11
N THR A 4 -24.91 -53.17 55.30
CA THR A 4 -23.84 -53.54 54.36
C THR A 4 -24.24 -54.57 53.33
N ALA A 5 -23.64 -54.54 52.12
CA ALA A 5 -23.21 -55.74 51.41
C ALA A 5 -22.11 -55.39 50.40
N GLN A 6 -20.93 -56.01 50.62
CA GLN A 6 -19.81 -56.20 49.67
C GLN A 6 -20.12 -57.36 48.76
N LEU A 7 -19.53 -57.39 47.56
CA LEU A 7 -19.03 -58.60 46.84
C LEU A 7 -18.15 -58.10 45.65
N SER A 8 -16.93 -58.25 45.70
CA SER A 8 -15.89 -59.24 45.38
C SER A 8 -15.74 -59.56 43.87
N LEU A 9 -14.55 -59.23 43.41
CA LEU A 9 -13.72 -59.71 42.29
C LEU A 9 -14.18 -60.99 41.52
N ILE A 10 -13.99 -60.88 40.15
CA ILE A 10 -13.35 -61.95 39.39
C ILE A 10 -12.49 -61.36 38.29
N LEU A 11 -11.17 -61.66 38.35
CA LEU A 11 -10.18 -61.50 37.27
C LEU A 11 -10.41 -62.60 36.21
N ALA A 12 -10.43 -62.20 34.93
CA ALA A 12 -10.17 -63.11 33.84
C ALA A 12 -9.25 -62.44 32.81
N SER A 13 -8.05 -62.94 32.79
CA SER A 13 -7.02 -62.64 31.78
C SER A 13 -7.35 -63.37 30.48
N LEU A 14 -7.43 -62.64 29.36
CA LEU A 14 -7.26 -63.18 28.02
C LEU A 14 -6.24 -62.34 27.25
N THR A 15 -5.10 -62.94 27.02
CA THR A 15 -4.07 -62.56 26.06
C THR A 15 -4.53 -62.94 24.66
N ALA A 16 -4.63 -62.02 23.76
CA ALA A 16 -4.72 -62.30 22.32
C ALA A 16 -3.95 -61.24 21.53
N GLY A 17 -3.08 -61.71 20.74
CA GLY A 17 -2.11 -61.27 19.77
C GLY A 17 -2.23 -59.90 19.15
N LEU A 18 -1.13 -59.20 19.20
CA LEU A 18 -0.81 -58.07 18.35
C LEU A 18 -0.49 -58.54 16.94
N LEU A 19 -1.31 -58.13 15.98
CA LEU A 19 -0.91 -57.98 14.57
C LEU A 19 -0.74 -56.49 14.32
N ALA A 20 0.49 -56.08 14.24
CA ALA A 20 0.87 -54.72 13.79
C ALA A 20 0.57 -54.60 12.29
N CYS A 21 -0.40 -53.78 11.92
CA CYS A 21 -0.49 -53.20 10.59
C CYS A 21 0.07 -51.79 10.69
N ASP A 22 1.33 -51.64 10.26
CA ASP A 22 1.91 -50.30 9.98
C ASP A 22 1.21 -49.69 8.77
N GLY A 23 0.12 -48.99 9.01
CA GLY A 23 -0.49 -48.07 8.07
C GLY A 23 0.09 -46.69 8.32
N GLN A 24 1.09 -46.28 7.56
CA GLN A 24 1.49 -44.87 7.48
C GLN A 24 0.28 -44.04 7.00
N LEU A 25 -0.36 -43.36 7.94
CA LEU A 25 -1.25 -42.24 7.63
C LEU A 25 -0.35 -41.08 7.20
N SER A 26 -0.14 -40.96 5.90
CA SER A 26 0.38 -39.71 5.33
C SER A 26 -0.66 -38.62 5.60
N SER A 27 -0.38 -37.77 6.58
CA SER A 27 -1.14 -36.54 6.81
C SER A 27 -0.89 -35.58 5.64
N ASN A 28 -1.70 -35.67 4.57
CA ASN A 28 -1.84 -34.62 3.61
C ASN A 28 -2.59 -33.47 4.28
N SER A 29 -1.85 -32.60 4.96
CA SER A 29 -2.33 -31.31 5.47
C SER A 29 -2.09 -30.21 4.43
N ASP A 30 -2.61 -30.37 3.23
CA ASP A 30 -2.66 -29.32 2.21
C ASP A 30 -4.13 -28.91 1.94
N LEU A 31 -4.79 -28.43 2.99
CA LEU A 31 -5.98 -27.62 2.91
C LEU A 31 -5.71 -26.34 3.71
N SER A 32 -4.76 -25.52 3.25
CA SER A 32 -4.70 -24.14 3.68
C SER A 32 -5.85 -23.39 3.01
N GLY A 33 -7.03 -23.44 3.62
CA GLY A 33 -8.08 -22.48 3.37
C GLY A 33 -7.55 -21.06 3.65
N PRO A 34 -8.22 -19.99 3.18
CA PRO A 34 -7.79 -18.62 3.43
C PRO A 34 -7.51 -18.45 4.93
N ALA A 35 -6.30 -17.96 5.25
CA ALA A 35 -5.88 -17.77 6.63
C ALA A 35 -6.87 -16.81 7.33
N THR A 36 -7.39 -17.20 8.49
CA THR A 36 -8.23 -16.29 9.30
C THR A 36 -7.42 -15.05 9.64
N PRO A 37 -7.96 -13.83 9.41
CA PRO A 37 -7.27 -12.59 9.76
C PRO A 37 -6.85 -12.61 11.24
N ASN A 38 -5.68 -12.05 11.53
CA ASN A 38 -5.25 -11.80 12.89
C ASN A 38 -6.36 -11.02 13.63
N PRO A 39 -6.68 -11.34 14.92
CA PRO A 39 -7.72 -10.66 15.68
C PRO A 39 -7.59 -9.13 15.72
N GLU A 40 -6.37 -8.60 15.73
CA GLU A 40 -6.12 -7.16 15.68
C GLU A 40 -6.48 -6.58 14.30
N THR A 41 -6.09 -7.24 13.21
CA THR A 41 -6.52 -6.91 11.85
C THR A 41 -8.04 -6.85 11.75
N ALA A 42 -8.73 -7.89 12.23
CA ALA A 42 -10.19 -7.94 12.22
C ALA A 42 -10.80 -6.77 13.02
N ARG A 43 -10.28 -6.45 14.20
CA ARG A 43 -10.73 -5.34 15.03
C ARG A 43 -10.57 -3.98 14.31
N LEU A 44 -9.42 -3.74 13.69
CA LEU A 44 -9.16 -2.49 12.94
C LEU A 44 -10.11 -2.35 11.75
N ILE A 45 -10.31 -3.42 10.97
CA ILE A 45 -11.21 -3.41 9.82
C ILE A 45 -12.67 -3.24 10.25
N MET A 46 -13.12 -3.89 11.34
CA MET A 46 -14.47 -3.69 11.87
C MET A 46 -14.72 -2.25 12.35
N SER A 47 -13.72 -1.63 12.99
CA SER A 47 -13.83 -0.25 13.48
C SER A 47 -13.80 0.80 12.36
N ARG A 48 -13.13 0.48 11.23
CA ARG A 48 -13.00 1.35 10.06
C ARG A 48 -13.09 0.52 8.79
N PRO A 49 -14.31 0.17 8.34
CA PRO A 49 -14.50 -0.57 7.09
C PRO A 49 -13.97 0.19 5.88
N TYR A 50 -13.48 -0.54 4.89
CA TYR A 50 -12.92 0.05 3.68
C TYR A 50 -13.59 -0.49 2.42
N LYS A 51 -13.47 0.25 1.33
CA LYS A 51 -13.96 -0.13 0.01
C LYS A 51 -12.84 -0.73 -0.81
N TYR A 52 -13.19 -1.74 -1.59
CA TYR A 52 -12.24 -2.40 -2.49
C TYR A 52 -12.97 -2.97 -3.70
N LYS A 53 -12.20 -3.29 -4.73
CA LYS A 53 -12.66 -3.90 -5.97
C LYS A 53 -11.81 -5.14 -6.27
N VAL A 54 -12.49 -6.23 -6.58
CA VAL A 54 -11.90 -7.44 -7.15
C VAL A 54 -12.06 -7.34 -8.66
N PRO A 55 -11.00 -7.48 -9.46
CA PRO A 55 -11.13 -7.39 -10.91
C PRO A 55 -12.01 -8.51 -11.46
N LYS A 56 -12.71 -8.25 -12.58
CA LYS A 56 -13.67 -9.21 -13.17
C LYS A 56 -13.02 -10.55 -13.52
N ASP A 57 -11.77 -10.51 -13.98
CA ASP A 57 -11.00 -11.68 -14.41
C ASP A 57 -10.05 -12.19 -13.30
N TYR A 58 -10.42 -11.98 -12.02
CA TYR A 58 -9.65 -12.50 -10.89
C TYR A 58 -9.62 -14.03 -10.89
N ASP A 59 -8.41 -14.59 -10.87
CA ASP A 59 -8.17 -16.02 -10.75
C ASP A 59 -7.48 -16.31 -9.40
N PRO A 60 -8.11 -17.03 -8.45
CA PRO A 60 -7.51 -17.32 -7.15
C PRO A 60 -6.25 -18.18 -7.22
N LYS A 61 -5.97 -18.81 -8.36
CA LYS A 61 -4.75 -19.59 -8.59
C LYS A 61 -3.57 -18.74 -9.04
N LYS A 62 -3.80 -17.48 -9.41
CA LYS A 62 -2.75 -16.56 -9.91
C LYS A 62 -2.48 -15.45 -8.90
N PRO A 63 -1.21 -15.27 -8.47
CA PRO A 63 -0.86 -14.12 -7.64
C PRO A 63 -1.21 -12.80 -8.35
N THR A 64 -2.04 -11.98 -7.69
CA THR A 64 -2.63 -10.76 -8.26
C THR A 64 -2.07 -9.53 -7.56
N PRO A 65 -1.60 -8.48 -8.28
CA PRO A 65 -1.13 -7.24 -7.67
C PRO A 65 -2.21 -6.58 -6.82
N LEU A 66 -1.79 -5.87 -5.77
CA LEU A 66 -2.67 -5.03 -4.95
C LEU A 66 -2.23 -3.57 -5.04
N VAL A 67 -3.17 -2.70 -5.37
CA VAL A 67 -2.99 -1.24 -5.30
C VAL A 67 -3.94 -0.67 -4.24
N VAL A 68 -3.39 0.07 -3.27
CA VAL A 68 -4.17 0.79 -2.26
C VAL A 68 -4.08 2.28 -2.53
N MET A 69 -5.20 2.93 -2.78
CA MET A 69 -5.29 4.36 -3.03
C MET A 69 -5.62 5.12 -1.74
N LEU A 70 -4.91 6.23 -1.52
CA LEU A 70 -5.01 7.08 -0.34
C LEU A 70 -5.44 8.48 -0.75
N HIS A 71 -6.58 8.93 -0.22
CA HIS A 71 -7.18 10.22 -0.56
C HIS A 71 -6.47 11.41 0.09
N GLY A 72 -6.71 12.61 -0.46
CA GLY A 72 -6.25 13.87 0.11
C GLY A 72 -7.04 14.30 1.35
N LEU A 73 -6.55 15.35 2.05
CA LEU A 73 -7.23 15.95 3.19
C LEU A 73 -8.67 16.34 2.81
N SER A 74 -9.61 16.10 3.71
CA SER A 74 -11.05 16.39 3.56
C SER A 74 -11.78 15.58 2.47
N ALA A 75 -11.06 14.79 1.67
CA ALA A 75 -11.64 13.92 0.66
C ALA A 75 -12.10 12.57 1.26
N SER A 76 -12.55 11.67 0.42
CA SER A 76 -12.79 10.26 0.71
C SER A 76 -12.16 9.41 -0.38
N GLY A 77 -12.07 8.10 -0.14
CA GLY A 77 -11.62 7.15 -1.16
C GLY A 77 -12.45 7.26 -2.45
N GLU A 78 -13.77 7.38 -2.34
CA GLU A 78 -14.65 7.53 -3.52
C GLU A 78 -14.42 8.84 -4.27
N LEU A 79 -14.30 9.97 -3.56
CA LEU A 79 -14.04 11.26 -4.22
C LEU A 79 -12.67 11.28 -4.90
N ASN A 80 -11.66 10.70 -4.27
CA ASN A 80 -10.33 10.67 -4.86
C ASN A 80 -10.24 9.71 -6.05
N GLU A 81 -11.06 8.64 -6.07
CA GLU A 81 -11.20 7.75 -7.22
C GLU A 81 -11.74 8.48 -8.45
N LEU A 82 -12.66 9.45 -8.29
CA LEU A 82 -13.13 10.30 -9.38
C LEU A 82 -12.03 11.17 -10.00
N VAL A 83 -10.93 11.40 -9.27
CA VAL A 83 -9.77 12.15 -9.76
C VAL A 83 -8.74 11.21 -10.39
N LEU A 84 -8.49 10.06 -9.77
CA LEU A 84 -7.40 9.17 -10.18
C LEU A 84 -7.80 8.10 -11.20
N HIS A 85 -9.08 7.77 -11.31
CA HIS A 85 -9.66 6.83 -12.30
C HIS A 85 -9.00 5.43 -12.34
N LEU A 86 -8.65 4.87 -11.17
CA LEU A 86 -7.97 3.57 -11.09
C LEU A 86 -8.92 2.37 -11.11
N ALA A 87 -10.17 2.55 -10.65
CA ALA A 87 -11.13 1.45 -10.55
C ALA A 87 -11.52 0.83 -11.91
N PRO A 88 -11.70 1.59 -13.00
CA PRO A 88 -11.89 1.01 -14.33
C PRO A 88 -10.66 0.24 -14.82
N LEU A 89 -9.45 0.73 -14.51
CA LEU A 89 -8.21 0.09 -14.91
C LEU A 89 -8.00 -1.25 -14.19
N ALA A 90 -8.51 -1.39 -12.95
CA ALA A 90 -8.40 -2.63 -12.18
C ALA A 90 -9.01 -3.83 -12.90
N ASP A 91 -10.13 -3.64 -13.63
CA ASP A 91 -10.73 -4.69 -14.46
C ASP A 91 -9.87 -5.02 -15.69
N SER A 92 -9.42 -4.01 -16.42
CA SER A 92 -8.70 -4.20 -17.68
C SER A 92 -7.26 -4.69 -17.52
N ARG A 93 -6.65 -4.47 -16.37
CA ARG A 93 -5.26 -4.84 -16.05
C ARG A 93 -5.14 -5.88 -14.94
N THR A 94 -6.25 -6.39 -14.43
CA THR A 94 -6.35 -7.47 -13.45
C THR A 94 -5.50 -7.23 -12.19
N PHE A 95 -5.89 -6.26 -11.36
CA PHE A 95 -5.31 -6.05 -10.03
C PHE A 95 -6.38 -5.81 -8.97
N LEU A 96 -6.13 -6.23 -7.74
CA LEU A 96 -6.95 -5.91 -6.58
C LEU A 96 -6.77 -4.44 -6.25
N TYR A 97 -7.86 -3.73 -5.99
CA TYR A 97 -7.84 -2.31 -5.75
C TYR A 97 -8.59 -1.95 -4.47
N ALA A 98 -7.96 -1.24 -3.54
CA ALA A 98 -8.59 -0.75 -2.32
C ALA A 98 -8.49 0.78 -2.24
N TYR A 99 -9.54 1.41 -1.69
CA TYR A 99 -9.60 2.86 -1.50
C TYR A 99 -10.26 3.19 -0.15
N PRO A 100 -9.52 2.92 0.94
CA PRO A 100 -9.99 3.16 2.30
C PRO A 100 -10.18 4.64 2.60
N ASP A 101 -10.97 4.92 3.64
CA ASP A 101 -11.16 6.25 4.20
C ASP A 101 -10.25 6.48 5.40
N GLY A 102 -9.65 7.66 5.50
CA GLY A 102 -8.96 8.14 6.67
C GLY A 102 -9.89 8.47 7.84
N THR A 103 -9.32 8.65 9.01
CA THR A 103 -10.05 9.07 10.21
C THR A 103 -10.58 10.50 10.04
N LYS A 104 -11.67 10.84 10.71
CA LYS A 104 -12.15 12.22 10.84
C LYS A 104 -11.51 12.90 12.04
N ASP A 105 -11.07 14.13 11.85
CA ASP A 105 -10.59 14.98 12.93
C ASP A 105 -11.76 15.60 13.75
N SER A 106 -11.44 16.48 14.70
CA SER A 106 -12.41 17.11 15.59
C SER A 106 -13.40 18.05 14.89
N ILE A 107 -13.12 18.46 13.65
CA ILE A 107 -14.03 19.29 12.83
C ILE A 107 -14.67 18.51 11.69
N GLY A 108 -14.51 17.19 11.70
CA GLY A 108 -15.15 16.28 10.74
C GLY A 108 -14.41 16.08 9.41
N GLN A 109 -13.20 16.63 9.25
CA GLN A 109 -12.40 16.45 8.05
C GLN A 109 -11.67 15.10 8.08
N ARG A 110 -11.72 14.34 6.98
CA ARG A 110 -10.94 13.11 6.85
C ARG A 110 -9.47 13.43 6.60
N PHE A 111 -8.60 12.69 7.27
CA PHE A 111 -7.16 12.84 7.12
C PHE A 111 -6.43 11.52 7.36
N TRP A 112 -5.17 11.50 6.97
CA TRP A 112 -4.17 10.49 7.35
C TRP A 112 -3.15 11.14 8.28
N ASN A 113 -2.85 10.51 9.40
CA ASN A 113 -1.72 10.87 10.25
C ASN A 113 -0.43 10.45 9.57
N ALA A 114 0.08 11.29 8.66
CA ALA A 114 1.17 10.96 7.77
C ALA A 114 2.54 11.40 8.33
N THR A 115 2.95 12.62 8.03
CA THR A 115 4.23 13.18 8.47
C THR A 115 4.01 14.46 9.28
N ASP A 116 5.06 15.02 9.86
CA ASP A 116 4.96 16.29 10.61
C ASP A 116 4.46 17.46 9.73
N GLY A 117 4.68 17.37 8.42
CA GLY A 117 4.24 18.41 7.47
C GLY A 117 2.75 18.31 7.11
N CYS A 118 2.06 17.19 7.41
CA CYS A 118 0.65 16.96 7.08
C CYS A 118 0.11 15.65 7.68
N CYS A 119 -1.10 15.56 8.16
CA CYS A 119 -2.14 16.56 8.34
C CYS A 119 -2.90 16.29 9.64
N ASP A 120 -2.24 15.67 10.66
CA ASP A 120 -2.81 15.51 12.00
C ASP A 120 -2.72 16.82 12.80
N PHE A 121 -3.44 17.85 12.32
CA PHE A 121 -3.37 19.19 12.87
C PHE A 121 -3.89 19.30 14.32
N PHE A 122 -4.67 18.32 14.77
CA PHE A 122 -5.24 18.30 16.12
C PHE A 122 -4.53 17.31 17.05
N GLY A 123 -3.44 16.67 16.60
CA GLY A 123 -2.62 15.79 17.41
C GLY A 123 -3.34 14.52 17.86
N SER A 124 -4.20 13.97 17.03
CA SER A 124 -4.98 12.75 17.31
C SER A 124 -4.09 11.53 17.52
N LYS A 125 -2.93 11.50 16.86
CA LYS A 125 -1.95 10.39 16.86
C LYS A 125 -2.56 9.04 16.47
N VAL A 126 -3.60 9.06 15.62
CA VAL A 126 -4.24 7.84 15.12
C VAL A 126 -3.21 6.96 14.39
N ASP A 127 -3.27 5.65 14.62
CA ASP A 127 -2.39 4.69 13.95
C ASP A 127 -2.92 4.28 12.57
N ASP A 128 -2.70 5.16 11.59
CA ASP A 128 -3.05 4.85 10.20
C ASP A 128 -2.09 3.86 9.54
N VAL A 129 -0.85 3.76 10.04
CA VAL A 129 0.09 2.73 9.57
C VAL A 129 -0.42 1.34 9.94
N GLY A 130 -0.86 1.14 11.18
CA GLY A 130 -1.49 -0.11 11.63
C GLY A 130 -2.76 -0.42 10.84
N TYR A 131 -3.64 0.57 10.65
CA TYR A 131 -4.87 0.38 9.87
C TYR A 131 -4.61 0.00 8.41
N LEU A 132 -3.74 0.71 7.70
CA LEU A 132 -3.41 0.39 6.30
C LEU A 132 -2.67 -0.94 6.16
N THR A 133 -1.87 -1.31 7.16
CA THR A 133 -1.30 -2.66 7.25
C THR A 133 -2.42 -3.70 7.37
N ALA A 134 -3.41 -3.46 8.22
CA ALA A 134 -4.56 -4.35 8.39
C ALA A 134 -5.40 -4.48 7.10
N VAL A 135 -5.58 -3.40 6.32
CA VAL A 135 -6.24 -3.44 5.00
C VAL A 135 -5.49 -4.38 4.03
N ILE A 136 -4.16 -4.26 3.96
CA ILE A 136 -3.34 -5.13 3.11
C ILE A 136 -3.42 -6.58 3.58
N ASP A 137 -3.32 -6.83 4.88
CA ASP A 137 -3.34 -8.17 5.46
C ASP A 137 -4.72 -8.83 5.33
N ASP A 138 -5.81 -8.07 5.50
CA ASP A 138 -7.18 -8.57 5.28
C ASP A 138 -7.41 -9.00 3.82
N LEU A 139 -7.00 -8.17 2.85
CA LEU A 139 -7.08 -8.55 1.44
C LEU A 139 -6.20 -9.76 1.12
N SER A 140 -5.00 -9.81 1.67
CA SER A 140 -4.09 -10.94 1.47
C SER A 140 -4.59 -12.24 2.09
N SER A 141 -5.40 -12.17 3.15
CA SER A 141 -6.04 -13.36 3.75
C SER A 141 -7.19 -13.90 2.92
N ARG A 142 -7.86 -13.06 2.14
CA ARG A 142 -9.07 -13.40 1.36
C ARG A 142 -8.78 -13.68 -0.11
N TYR A 143 -7.70 -13.10 -0.63
CA TYR A 143 -7.35 -13.16 -2.06
C TYR A 143 -5.88 -13.56 -2.23
N ASN A 144 -5.56 -14.19 -3.35
CA ASN A 144 -4.18 -14.52 -3.72
C ASN A 144 -3.42 -13.25 -4.15
N VAL A 145 -3.09 -12.41 -3.17
CA VAL A 145 -2.30 -11.19 -3.38
C VAL A 145 -0.85 -11.55 -3.67
N ASP A 146 -0.28 -10.98 -4.72
CA ASP A 146 1.15 -11.07 -4.98
C ASP A 146 1.93 -10.20 -3.96
N ALA A 147 2.58 -10.84 -3.00
CA ALA A 147 3.36 -10.17 -1.97
C ALA A 147 4.53 -9.32 -2.54
N LYS A 148 4.94 -9.57 -3.78
CA LYS A 148 5.96 -8.78 -4.48
C LYS A 148 5.39 -7.55 -5.18
N ARG A 149 4.07 -7.44 -5.30
CA ARG A 149 3.37 -6.38 -6.05
C ARG A 149 2.26 -5.73 -5.21
N VAL A 150 2.63 -5.25 -4.03
CA VAL A 150 1.76 -4.42 -3.17
C VAL A 150 2.22 -2.98 -3.28
N PHE A 151 1.32 -2.11 -3.76
CA PHE A 151 1.62 -0.72 -4.10
C PHE A 151 0.66 0.26 -3.45
N LEU A 152 1.11 1.50 -3.26
CA LEU A 152 0.26 2.59 -2.80
C LEU A 152 0.25 3.73 -3.84
N VAL A 153 -0.91 4.33 -4.02
CA VAL A 153 -1.08 5.55 -4.83
C VAL A 153 -1.78 6.58 -3.95
N GLY A 154 -1.15 7.71 -3.69
CA GLY A 154 -1.71 8.71 -2.80
C GLY A 154 -1.68 10.12 -3.39
N HIS A 155 -2.74 10.90 -3.12
CA HIS A 155 -2.82 12.31 -3.49
C HIS A 155 -2.73 13.19 -2.24
N SER A 156 -1.93 14.27 -2.30
CA SER A 156 -1.83 15.27 -1.23
C SER A 156 -1.51 14.60 0.13
N ASN A 157 -2.34 14.74 1.16
CA ASN A 157 -2.21 14.04 2.43
C ASN A 157 -2.05 12.51 2.25
N GLY A 158 -2.76 11.89 1.29
CA GLY A 158 -2.55 10.48 0.93
C GLY A 158 -1.18 10.21 0.32
N GLY A 159 -0.60 11.17 -0.42
CA GLY A 159 0.78 11.10 -0.92
C GLY A 159 1.80 11.14 0.22
N TYR A 160 1.60 12.00 1.23
CA TYR A 160 2.39 11.97 2.46
C TYR A 160 2.28 10.62 3.18
N MET A 161 1.05 10.08 3.25
CA MET A 161 0.83 8.77 3.88
C MET A 161 1.45 7.63 3.09
N ALA A 162 1.48 7.70 1.76
CA ALA A 162 2.19 6.73 0.93
C ALA A 162 3.69 6.71 1.25
N HIS A 163 4.32 7.87 1.41
CA HIS A 163 5.72 7.97 1.86
C HIS A 163 5.91 7.39 3.26
N ARG A 164 4.99 7.64 4.20
CA ARG A 164 5.04 7.05 5.53
C ARG A 164 4.96 5.53 5.49
N MET A 165 4.02 4.98 4.74
CA MET A 165 3.89 3.53 4.57
C MET A 165 5.11 2.91 3.90
N ALA A 166 5.67 3.56 2.87
CA ALA A 166 6.91 3.12 2.22
C ALA A 166 8.08 3.06 3.20
N CYS A 167 8.09 3.94 4.20
CA CYS A 167 9.08 3.94 5.25
C CYS A 167 8.83 2.84 6.29
N ASP A 168 7.64 2.86 6.91
CA ASP A 168 7.33 2.06 8.09
C ASP A 168 7.01 0.60 7.72
N ARG A 169 6.67 0.33 6.48
CA ARG A 169 6.28 -0.99 5.92
C ARG A 169 7.04 -1.35 4.64
N SER A 170 8.28 -0.87 4.52
CA SER A 170 9.14 -1.14 3.35
C SER A 170 9.29 -2.63 3.01
N ALA A 171 9.16 -3.53 3.99
CA ALA A 171 9.16 -4.97 3.74
C ALA A 171 7.92 -5.45 2.95
N LYS A 172 6.76 -4.79 3.11
CA LYS A 172 5.51 -5.13 2.42
C LYS A 172 5.30 -4.34 1.12
N ILE A 173 5.71 -3.07 1.08
CA ILE A 173 5.43 -2.15 -0.03
C ILE A 173 6.51 -2.25 -1.10
N ALA A 174 6.13 -2.58 -2.33
CA ALA A 174 7.04 -2.66 -3.47
C ALA A 174 7.34 -1.27 -4.05
N GLY A 175 6.33 -0.44 -4.17
CA GLY A 175 6.47 0.92 -4.70
C GLY A 175 5.31 1.82 -4.35
N ILE A 176 5.51 3.11 -4.51
CA ILE A 176 4.50 4.13 -4.30
C ILE A 176 4.45 5.12 -5.47
N VAL A 177 3.25 5.66 -5.70
CA VAL A 177 3.03 6.89 -6.47
C VAL A 177 2.51 7.94 -5.50
N SER A 178 3.26 9.03 -5.34
CA SER A 178 2.88 10.17 -4.51
C SER A 178 2.60 11.37 -5.42
N LEU A 179 1.32 11.72 -5.57
CA LEU A 179 0.87 12.91 -6.26
C LEU A 179 0.76 14.05 -5.26
N ALA A 180 1.54 15.11 -5.46
CA ALA A 180 1.55 16.33 -4.64
C ALA A 180 1.68 16.05 -3.12
N GLY A 181 2.39 14.99 -2.73
CA GLY A 181 2.76 14.68 -1.36
C GLY A 181 4.24 14.93 -1.11
N ALA A 182 4.69 14.70 0.12
CA ALA A 182 6.10 14.76 0.49
C ALA A 182 6.40 13.83 1.68
N GLN A 183 7.66 13.46 1.83
CA GLN A 183 8.14 12.74 3.00
C GLN A 183 8.53 13.71 4.14
N TRP A 184 9.05 13.21 5.28
CA TRP A 184 9.55 14.07 6.35
C TRP A 184 10.73 14.93 5.89
N ILE A 185 10.78 16.19 6.37
CA ILE A 185 11.98 17.03 6.20
C ILE A 185 13.14 16.47 7.04
N ASP A 186 12.85 15.98 8.24
CA ASP A 186 13.81 15.23 9.06
C ASP A 186 13.92 13.79 8.56
N SER A 187 14.96 13.53 7.77
CA SER A 187 15.19 12.22 7.18
C SER A 187 15.44 11.11 8.22
N THR A 188 15.77 11.45 9.46
CA THR A 188 16.03 10.44 10.52
C THR A 188 14.75 9.75 11.00
N LYS A 189 13.57 10.36 10.75
CA LYS A 189 12.25 9.81 11.09
C LYS A 189 11.82 8.66 10.16
N CYS A 190 12.53 8.45 9.07
CA CYS A 190 12.24 7.38 8.12
C CYS A 190 13.46 6.44 7.97
N ARG A 191 13.31 5.19 8.43
CA ARG A 191 14.37 4.17 8.39
C ARG A 191 13.83 2.88 7.77
N PRO A 192 13.64 2.84 6.43
CA PRO A 192 13.14 1.65 5.78
C PRO A 192 14.13 0.50 5.90
N THR A 193 13.62 -0.72 6.07
CA THR A 193 14.43 -1.96 6.13
C THR A 193 14.66 -2.60 4.76
N GLY A 194 13.96 -2.10 3.73
CA GLY A 194 14.08 -2.55 2.35
C GLY A 194 13.93 -1.40 1.37
N LYS A 195 14.32 -1.63 0.13
CA LYS A 195 14.12 -0.66 -0.96
C LYS A 195 12.65 -0.57 -1.34
N VAL A 196 12.21 0.62 -1.72
CA VAL A 196 10.85 0.88 -2.23
C VAL A 196 10.98 1.78 -3.44
N SER A 197 10.37 1.41 -4.56
CA SER A 197 10.34 2.27 -5.74
C SER A 197 9.40 3.46 -5.51
N VAL A 198 9.85 4.66 -5.88
CA VAL A 198 9.09 5.89 -5.63
C VAL A 198 8.93 6.68 -6.91
N LEU A 199 7.68 6.89 -7.29
CA LEU A 199 7.30 7.89 -8.28
C LEU A 199 6.68 9.09 -7.54
N GLN A 200 7.34 10.23 -7.62
CA GLN A 200 6.80 11.51 -7.20
C GLN A 200 6.24 12.24 -8.41
N VAL A 201 4.95 12.56 -8.39
CA VAL A 201 4.28 13.37 -9.42
C VAL A 201 3.89 14.70 -8.81
N HIS A 202 4.26 15.83 -9.43
CA HIS A 202 4.02 17.12 -8.79
C HIS A 202 3.90 18.25 -9.82
N GLY A 203 2.90 19.10 -9.65
CA GLY A 203 2.69 20.28 -10.47
C GLY A 203 3.54 21.48 -10.03
N THR A 204 4.13 22.21 -10.98
CA THR A 204 4.98 23.36 -10.65
C THR A 204 4.18 24.59 -10.17
N ALA A 205 2.88 24.65 -10.46
CA ALA A 205 1.96 25.70 -10.02
C ALA A 205 1.11 25.27 -8.80
N ASP A 206 1.52 24.20 -8.09
CA ASP A 206 0.84 23.77 -6.87
C ASP A 206 1.01 24.80 -5.75
N THR A 207 -0.11 25.40 -5.34
CA THR A 207 -0.17 26.43 -4.28
C THR A 207 -0.48 25.86 -2.89
N ASN A 208 -0.90 24.59 -2.80
CA ASN A 208 -1.24 23.94 -1.53
C ASN A 208 -0.03 23.21 -0.94
N VAL A 209 0.65 22.41 -1.76
CA VAL A 209 1.92 21.76 -1.44
C VAL A 209 2.96 22.25 -2.42
N ALA A 210 3.75 23.25 -2.01
CA ALA A 210 4.69 23.93 -2.90
C ALA A 210 5.68 22.94 -3.53
N TYR A 211 5.80 22.95 -4.86
CA TYR A 211 6.75 22.11 -5.62
C TYR A 211 8.18 22.22 -5.10
N ASN A 212 8.60 23.43 -4.73
CA ASN A 212 9.94 23.70 -4.19
C ASN A 212 10.05 23.47 -2.67
N GLY A 213 8.95 23.07 -2.03
CA GLY A 213 8.89 22.82 -0.59
C GLY A 213 8.69 24.07 0.26
N THR A 214 8.69 23.88 1.56
CA THR A 214 8.55 24.89 2.60
C THR A 214 9.51 24.57 3.76
N PRO A 215 9.64 25.40 4.79
CA PRO A 215 10.39 25.04 5.98
C PRO A 215 9.90 23.77 6.72
N LEU A 216 8.66 23.33 6.44
CA LEU A 216 8.05 22.17 7.10
C LEU A 216 8.01 20.91 6.20
N THR A 217 8.16 21.06 4.89
CA THR A 217 8.04 19.96 3.93
C THR A 217 9.12 20.08 2.85
N PRO A 218 9.81 18.99 2.50
CA PRO A 218 10.75 19.01 1.38
C PRO A 218 9.98 19.19 0.07
N GLY A 219 10.59 19.89 -0.87
CA GLY A 219 10.06 20.00 -2.24
C GLY A 219 10.12 18.65 -2.98
N ALA A 220 9.50 18.59 -4.15
CA ALA A 220 9.42 17.38 -4.96
C ALA A 220 10.81 16.80 -5.29
N ARG A 221 11.75 17.63 -5.74
CA ARG A 221 13.14 17.23 -6.03
C ARG A 221 13.89 16.75 -4.79
N ALA A 222 13.72 17.44 -3.65
CA ALA A 222 14.34 17.04 -2.38
C ALA A 222 13.75 15.70 -1.88
N THR A 223 12.45 15.49 -2.03
CA THR A 223 11.77 14.24 -1.68
C THR A 223 12.38 13.05 -2.41
N VAL A 224 12.52 13.12 -3.74
CA VAL A 224 13.11 12.03 -4.53
C VAL A 224 14.61 11.87 -4.25
N ALA A 225 15.34 12.95 -3.98
CA ALA A 225 16.77 12.88 -3.62
C ALA A 225 16.99 12.10 -2.30
N ILE A 226 16.14 12.32 -1.31
CA ILE A 226 16.21 11.60 -0.04
C ILE A 226 15.93 10.11 -0.25
N TRP A 227 14.94 9.74 -1.07
CA TRP A 227 14.65 8.35 -1.40
C TRP A 227 15.77 7.70 -2.23
N ALA A 228 16.34 8.42 -3.19
CA ALA A 228 17.48 7.94 -3.97
C ALA A 228 18.66 7.57 -3.07
N ASN A 229 18.97 8.42 -2.09
CA ASN A 229 20.01 8.13 -1.11
C ASN A 229 19.71 6.88 -0.27
N ARG A 230 18.46 6.73 0.21
CA ARG A 230 18.04 5.53 0.96
C ARG A 230 18.09 4.25 0.15
N ASN A 231 17.71 4.32 -1.11
CA ASN A 231 17.76 3.17 -2.02
C ASN A 231 19.17 2.86 -2.54
N GLY A 232 20.15 3.73 -2.24
CA GLY A 232 21.52 3.55 -2.68
C GLY A 232 21.70 3.77 -4.18
N CYS A 233 20.95 4.69 -4.78
CA CYS A 233 21.16 5.11 -6.16
C CYS A 233 22.50 5.83 -6.29
N LEU A 234 23.32 5.45 -7.29
CA LEU A 234 24.68 5.96 -7.43
C LEU A 234 24.80 7.20 -8.30
N GLY A 235 23.73 7.54 -9.04
CA GLY A 235 23.71 8.66 -9.97
C GLY A 235 22.95 9.88 -9.44
N SER A 236 22.62 10.77 -10.36
CA SER A 236 21.83 11.97 -10.12
C SER A 236 20.47 11.88 -10.79
N LEU A 237 19.54 12.74 -10.40
CA LEU A 237 18.26 12.92 -11.08
C LEU A 237 18.51 13.59 -12.44
N THR A 238 18.23 12.87 -13.52
CA THR A 238 18.46 13.30 -14.89
C THR A 238 17.19 13.27 -15.71
N ASP A 239 17.06 14.18 -16.65
CA ASP A 239 16.00 14.17 -17.64
C ASP A 239 16.15 12.93 -18.53
N THR A 240 15.10 12.11 -18.62
CA THR A 240 15.10 10.92 -19.48
C THR A 240 14.90 11.26 -20.96
N GLY A 241 14.56 12.50 -21.29
CA GLY A 241 14.10 12.93 -22.60
C GLY A 241 12.62 12.61 -22.87
N SER A 242 11.96 11.88 -21.98
CA SER A 242 10.53 11.57 -22.10
C SER A 242 9.66 12.71 -21.61
N ARG A 243 8.56 12.93 -22.35
CA ARG A 243 7.47 13.82 -21.98
C ARG A 243 6.16 13.05 -22.14
N ILE A 244 5.28 13.17 -21.17
CA ILE A 244 3.97 12.52 -21.19
C ILE A 244 2.87 13.57 -21.04
N ASP A 245 1.75 13.32 -21.69
CA ASP A 245 0.54 14.14 -21.61
C ASP A 245 -0.44 13.44 -20.66
N ILE A 246 -0.60 13.97 -19.45
CA ILE A 246 -1.48 13.36 -18.42
C ILE A 246 -2.49 14.34 -17.82
N GLU A 247 -2.38 15.64 -18.09
CA GLU A 247 -3.25 16.67 -17.54
C GLU A 247 -4.04 17.37 -18.66
N SER A 248 -5.37 17.21 -18.65
CA SER A 248 -6.26 17.68 -19.72
C SER A 248 -6.33 19.21 -19.87
N GLY A 249 -6.02 19.95 -18.79
CA GLY A 249 -6.08 21.41 -18.79
C GLY A 249 -4.81 22.09 -19.31
N LEU A 250 -3.75 21.34 -19.57
CA LEU A 250 -2.48 21.82 -20.07
C LEU A 250 -2.25 21.39 -21.52
N GLN A 251 -1.42 22.11 -22.26
CA GLN A 251 -1.19 21.79 -23.66
C GLN A 251 -0.03 20.81 -23.85
N GLY A 252 -0.27 19.76 -24.63
CA GLY A 252 0.74 18.83 -25.10
C GLY A 252 1.30 17.94 -24.00
N ALA A 253 2.47 17.39 -24.22
CA ALA A 253 3.15 16.52 -23.26
C ALA A 253 3.85 17.37 -22.17
N GLU A 254 3.05 17.94 -21.26
CA GLU A 254 3.45 18.88 -20.22
C GLU A 254 4.28 18.25 -19.10
N THR A 255 4.21 16.94 -18.96
CA THR A 255 4.86 16.27 -17.83
C THR A 255 6.24 15.77 -18.21
N LYS A 256 7.26 16.37 -17.61
CA LYS A 256 8.65 15.96 -17.74
C LYS A 256 8.96 14.76 -16.86
N VAL A 257 9.60 13.73 -17.43
CA VAL A 257 10.05 12.53 -16.71
C VAL A 257 11.54 12.63 -16.41
N GLU A 258 11.87 12.62 -15.11
CA GLU A 258 13.24 12.55 -14.61
C GLU A 258 13.43 11.28 -13.77
N ALA A 259 14.58 10.65 -13.86
CA ALA A 259 14.89 9.44 -13.11
C ALA A 259 16.29 9.48 -12.49
N TYR A 260 16.45 8.84 -11.34
CA TYR A 260 17.77 8.57 -10.77
C TYR A 260 18.40 7.36 -11.46
N SER A 261 19.64 7.52 -11.92
CA SER A 261 20.43 6.41 -12.44
C SER A 261 21.13 5.62 -11.32
N GLY A 262 21.51 4.37 -11.62
CA GLY A 262 22.25 3.53 -10.69
C GLY A 262 21.44 3.05 -9.48
N CYS A 263 20.12 3.14 -9.51
CA CYS A 263 19.23 2.48 -8.57
C CYS A 263 19.11 0.99 -8.92
N ALA A 264 18.91 0.13 -7.91
CA ALA A 264 18.42 -1.21 -8.15
C ALA A 264 16.98 -1.15 -8.69
N LYS A 265 16.57 -2.17 -9.48
CA LYS A 265 15.25 -2.21 -10.11
C LYS A 265 14.10 -2.08 -9.09
N GLU A 266 14.23 -2.71 -7.93
CA GLU A 266 13.26 -2.68 -6.82
C GLU A 266 13.33 -1.39 -5.98
N GLY A 267 14.16 -0.45 -6.36
CA GLY A 267 14.36 0.84 -5.67
C GLY A 267 14.44 2.01 -6.66
N SER A 268 13.76 1.92 -7.79
CA SER A 268 13.70 2.96 -8.81
C SER A 268 13.10 4.26 -8.24
N ILE A 269 13.69 5.39 -8.63
CA ILE A 269 13.25 6.72 -8.18
C ILE A 269 13.02 7.60 -9.40
N GLU A 270 11.79 8.07 -9.55
CA GLU A 270 11.39 8.97 -10.61
C GLU A 270 10.69 10.22 -10.08
N LEU A 271 10.82 11.30 -10.80
CA LEU A 271 10.07 12.54 -10.62
C LEU A 271 9.39 12.89 -11.94
N TRP A 272 8.06 12.96 -11.90
CA TRP A 272 7.25 13.47 -13.00
C TRP A 272 6.80 14.89 -12.64
N THR A 273 7.34 15.84 -13.36
CA THR A 273 7.06 17.27 -13.14
C THR A 273 6.01 17.74 -14.14
N MET A 274 4.79 18.00 -13.69
CA MET A 274 3.73 18.62 -14.49
C MET A 274 4.00 20.13 -14.59
N GLU A 275 4.50 20.58 -15.71
CA GLU A 275 4.82 22.00 -15.92
C GLU A 275 3.54 22.83 -16.04
N GLY A 276 3.31 23.75 -15.09
CA GLY A 276 2.07 24.51 -14.96
C GLY A 276 0.94 23.78 -14.22
N GLY A 277 1.12 22.52 -13.85
CA GLY A 277 0.12 21.72 -13.12
C GLY A 277 -0.15 22.25 -11.71
N GLY A 278 -1.42 22.20 -11.29
CA GLY A 278 -1.87 22.60 -9.95
C GLY A 278 -1.89 21.44 -8.95
N HIS A 279 -2.53 21.70 -7.79
CA HIS A 279 -2.63 20.68 -6.71
C HIS A 279 -3.57 19.55 -7.03
N ILE A 280 -4.66 19.82 -7.76
CA ILE A 280 -5.68 18.84 -8.15
C ILE A 280 -5.76 18.84 -9.68
N PRO A 281 -4.92 18.03 -10.35
CA PRO A 281 -4.93 17.96 -11.82
C PRO A 281 -6.23 17.34 -12.34
N VAL A 282 -6.63 17.72 -13.54
CA VAL A 282 -7.70 17.05 -14.30
C VAL A 282 -7.04 16.05 -15.23
N PHE A 283 -6.89 14.83 -14.76
CA PHE A 283 -6.19 13.81 -15.51
C PHE A 283 -6.95 13.34 -16.76
N ASN A 284 -6.20 13.08 -17.82
CA ASN A 284 -6.70 12.46 -19.03
C ASN A 284 -6.62 10.91 -18.94
N ALA A 285 -7.05 10.22 -20.02
CA ALA A 285 -7.10 8.75 -20.06
C ALA A 285 -5.71 8.06 -20.02
N GLN A 286 -4.61 8.79 -20.22
CA GLN A 286 -3.25 8.21 -20.17
C GLN A 286 -2.76 8.03 -18.73
N TRP A 287 -3.19 8.90 -17.80
CA TRP A 287 -2.72 8.93 -16.42
C TRP A 287 -2.79 7.57 -15.70
N PRO A 288 -3.95 6.87 -15.63
CA PRO A 288 -4.03 5.63 -14.86
C PRO A 288 -3.09 4.54 -15.40
N GLY A 289 -2.99 4.46 -16.75
CA GLY A 289 -2.09 3.52 -17.41
C GLY A 289 -0.63 3.81 -17.12
N ALA A 290 -0.22 5.07 -17.20
CA ALA A 290 1.16 5.48 -17.01
C ALA A 290 1.68 5.13 -15.60
N ILE A 291 0.90 5.45 -14.54
CA ILE A 291 1.32 5.10 -13.17
C ILE A 291 1.26 3.60 -12.91
N TYR A 292 0.30 2.89 -13.49
CA TYR A 292 0.23 1.44 -13.40
C TYR A 292 1.47 0.78 -14.02
N ASP A 293 1.89 1.23 -15.20
CA ASP A 293 3.07 0.69 -15.89
C ASP A 293 4.34 0.93 -15.06
N PHE A 294 4.49 2.11 -14.43
CA PHE A 294 5.56 2.36 -13.45
C PHE A 294 5.51 1.34 -12.31
N LEU A 295 4.37 1.15 -11.67
CA LEU A 295 4.24 0.23 -10.53
C LEU A 295 4.61 -1.21 -10.93
N MET A 296 4.06 -1.71 -12.05
CA MET A 296 4.28 -3.08 -12.49
C MET A 296 5.71 -3.34 -12.97
N ALA A 297 6.44 -2.31 -13.39
CA ALA A 297 7.86 -2.43 -13.73
C ALA A 297 8.76 -2.68 -12.51
N HIS A 298 8.27 -2.40 -11.29
CA HIS A 298 9.08 -2.36 -10.06
C HIS A 298 8.56 -3.25 -8.93
N PRO A 299 8.40 -4.58 -9.16
CA PRO A 299 8.06 -5.50 -8.08
C PRO A 299 9.22 -5.64 -7.08
N LYS A 300 8.93 -6.15 -5.89
CA LYS A 300 9.97 -6.63 -4.97
C LYS A 300 10.73 -7.83 -5.55
N PRO A 301 11.98 -8.06 -5.09
CA PRO A 301 12.78 -9.20 -5.52
C PRO A 301 12.20 -10.57 -5.13
#